data_7ab93b3bffb0d566e91c12d84075a47a
#
_entry.id   7ab93b3bffb0d566e91c12d84075a47a
#
_cell.length_a   1.000
_cell.length_b   1.000
_cell.length_c   1.000
_cell.angle_alpha   90.00
_cell.angle_beta   90.00
_cell.angle_gamma   90.00
#
_symmetry.space_group_name_H-M   'P 1'
#
loop_
_entity.id
_entity.type
_entity.pdbx_description
1 polymer ?
#
loop_
_entity_poly.entity_id
_entity_poly.type
_entity_poly.pdbx_seq_one_letter_code
_entity_poly.pdbx_strand_id
1 'polypeptide(L)'
;VHAYLIYGFPTQTRAEALAALDFVRGLFARGLLHSAYWHRFALTCHSPLARDPGSVGIRLLPEPHGRVRFARNEIPYEEPGTPDWERLGAGLRLATYNYMLGRGLDWPVARWFRASSVPQPAANGSTRSRGTDGGKP
;
A
#
# COMPACT_ATOMS: atom_id res chain seq x y z
N VAL A 1 12.20 -16.26 -4.45
CA VAL A 1 12.44 -15.20 -3.46
C VAL A 1 11.14 -14.49 -3.14
N HIS A 2 10.94 -14.15 -1.86
CA HIS A 2 9.85 -13.31 -1.36
C HIS A 2 10.45 -12.00 -0.87
N ALA A 3 9.84 -10.87 -1.21
CA ALA A 3 10.35 -9.56 -0.83
C ALA A 3 9.31 -8.77 -0.01
N TYR A 4 9.78 -8.11 1.05
CA TYR A 4 9.05 -7.08 1.74
C TYR A 4 9.61 -5.73 1.35
N LEU A 5 8.75 -4.87 0.85
CA LEU A 5 9.11 -3.58 0.29
C LEU A 5 8.47 -2.47 1.13
N ILE A 6 9.15 -1.36 1.28
CA ILE A 6 8.65 -0.22 2.04
C ILE A 6 8.49 0.97 1.09
N TYR A 7 7.40 1.71 1.24
CA TYR A 7 7.15 2.97 0.57
C TYR A 7 6.71 4.04 1.56
N GLY A 8 6.81 5.30 1.17
CA GLY A 8 6.37 6.42 2.01
C GLY A 8 7.35 6.74 3.12
N PHE A 9 8.65 6.52 2.92
CA PHE A 9 9.66 7.10 3.79
C PHE A 9 9.63 8.63 3.66
N PRO A 10 9.80 9.40 4.75
CA PRO A 10 9.58 10.86 4.76
C PRO A 10 10.30 11.67 3.69
N THR A 11 11.43 11.23 3.19
CA THR A 11 12.15 11.91 2.11
C THR A 11 11.89 11.31 0.72
N GLN A 12 11.09 10.24 0.64
CA GLN A 12 10.83 9.56 -0.62
C GLN A 12 9.89 10.39 -1.50
N THR A 13 10.27 10.56 -2.74
CA THR A 13 9.43 11.19 -3.75
C THR A 13 8.54 10.15 -4.45
N ARG A 14 7.48 10.64 -5.11
CA ARG A 14 6.66 9.80 -5.98
C ARG A 14 7.48 9.16 -7.11
N ALA A 15 8.42 9.90 -7.69
CA ALA A 15 9.26 9.40 -8.78
C ALA A 15 10.12 8.22 -8.32
N GLU A 16 10.69 8.29 -7.14
CA GLU A 16 11.48 7.19 -6.55
C GLU A 16 10.61 5.96 -6.26
N ALA A 17 9.38 6.14 -5.77
CA ALA A 17 8.46 5.02 -5.57
C ALA A 17 8.07 4.33 -6.88
N LEU A 18 7.89 5.10 -7.97
CA LEU A 18 7.63 4.55 -9.31
C LEU A 18 8.86 3.84 -9.89
N ALA A 19 10.05 4.39 -9.68
CA ALA A 19 11.30 3.75 -10.08
C ALA A 19 11.53 2.43 -9.34
N ALA A 20 11.22 2.39 -8.04
CA ALA A 20 11.26 1.17 -7.24
C ALA A 20 10.26 0.11 -7.77
N LEU A 21 9.04 0.51 -8.15
CA LEU A 21 8.09 -0.40 -8.76
C LEU A 21 8.58 -0.94 -10.11
N ASP A 22 9.21 -0.10 -10.93
CA ASP A 22 9.77 -0.53 -12.21
C ASP A 22 10.92 -1.55 -12.02
N PHE A 23 11.77 -1.30 -11.05
CA PHE A 23 12.81 -2.26 -10.66
C PHE A 23 12.19 -3.61 -10.23
N VAL A 24 11.18 -3.60 -9.38
CA VAL A 24 10.45 -4.79 -8.93
C VAL A 24 9.80 -5.51 -10.11
N ARG A 25 9.17 -4.79 -11.05
CA ARG A 25 8.65 -5.35 -12.29
C ARG A 25 9.71 -6.11 -13.06
N GLY A 26 10.91 -5.52 -13.21
CA GLY A 26 12.05 -6.16 -13.87
C GLY A 26 12.52 -7.44 -13.18
N LEU A 27 12.43 -7.53 -11.86
CA LEU A 27 12.74 -8.75 -11.11
C LEU A 27 11.72 -9.86 -11.37
N PHE A 28 10.43 -9.54 -11.40
CA PHE A 28 9.38 -10.50 -11.77
C PHE A 28 9.51 -10.96 -13.22
N ALA A 29 9.75 -10.06 -14.16
CA ALA A 29 9.92 -10.37 -15.57
C ALA A 29 11.09 -11.36 -15.83
N ARG A 30 12.14 -11.30 -15.00
CA ARG A 30 13.30 -12.21 -15.05
C ARG A 30 13.11 -13.49 -14.23
N GLY A 31 11.96 -13.67 -13.57
CA GLY A 31 11.71 -14.84 -12.72
C GLY A 31 12.55 -14.88 -11.42
N LEU A 32 13.17 -13.76 -11.04
CA LEU A 32 14.00 -13.66 -9.83
C LEU A 32 13.19 -13.45 -8.56
N LEU A 33 11.96 -12.98 -8.68
CA LEU A 33 11.07 -12.70 -7.59
C LEU A 33 9.76 -13.49 -7.77
N HIS A 34 9.32 -14.21 -6.73
CA HIS A 34 8.09 -14.98 -6.75
C HIS A 34 6.91 -14.24 -6.13
N SER A 35 7.17 -13.46 -5.08
CA SER A 35 6.16 -12.60 -4.48
C SER A 35 6.80 -11.38 -3.83
N ALA A 36 6.02 -10.31 -3.71
CA ALA A 36 6.43 -9.10 -3.01
C ALA A 36 5.22 -8.41 -2.35
N TYR A 37 5.48 -7.75 -1.23
CA TYR A 37 4.48 -6.98 -0.51
C TYR A 37 5.00 -5.59 -0.18
N TRP A 38 4.16 -4.57 -0.43
CA TRP A 38 4.44 -3.18 -0.09
C TRP A 38 3.82 -2.82 1.24
N HIS A 39 4.66 -2.40 2.17
CA HIS A 39 4.26 -1.84 3.46
C HIS A 39 4.51 -0.33 3.46
N ARG A 40 3.55 0.43 3.97
CA ARG A 40 3.80 1.84 4.22
C ARG A 40 4.81 1.98 5.37
N PHE A 41 5.72 2.93 5.24
CA PHE A 41 6.63 3.28 6.32
C PHE A 41 5.84 3.65 7.58
N ALA A 42 6.23 3.10 8.71
CA ALA A 42 5.69 3.40 10.03
C ALA A 42 6.83 3.86 10.94
N LEU A 43 6.67 5.03 11.55
CA LEU A 43 7.61 5.54 12.52
C LEU A 43 7.42 4.80 13.84
N THR A 44 8.46 4.11 14.31
CA THR A 44 8.42 3.38 15.58
C THR A 44 9.14 4.15 16.69
N CYS A 45 8.69 4.02 17.94
CA CYS A 45 9.24 4.74 19.09
C CYS A 45 10.71 4.42 19.38
N HIS A 46 11.22 3.27 18.92
CA HIS A 46 12.62 2.87 19.09
C HIS A 46 13.49 3.24 17.88
N SER A 47 12.91 3.80 16.84
CA SER A 47 13.64 4.24 15.66
C SER A 47 14.56 5.43 15.98
N PRO A 48 15.78 5.48 15.43
CA PRO A 48 16.61 6.69 15.49
C PRO A 48 15.89 7.94 14.99
N LEU A 49 15.02 7.79 13.99
CA LEU A 49 14.23 8.87 13.41
C LEU A 49 13.21 9.46 14.39
N ALA A 50 12.72 8.68 15.35
CA ALA A 50 11.84 9.20 16.40
C ALA A 50 12.56 10.14 17.38
N ARG A 51 13.89 10.07 17.44
CA ARG A 51 14.72 10.94 18.29
C ARG A 51 15.05 12.27 17.62
N ASP A 52 15.11 12.28 16.29
CA ASP A 52 15.37 13.47 15.50
C ASP A 52 14.45 13.52 14.26
N PRO A 53 13.13 13.73 14.48
CA PRO A 53 12.16 13.77 13.39
C PRO A 53 12.36 14.97 12.45
N GLY A 54 12.92 16.06 12.97
CA GLY A 54 13.21 17.26 12.19
C GLY A 54 14.23 17.04 11.07
N SER A 55 15.14 16.05 11.22
CA SER A 55 16.15 15.74 10.20
C SER A 55 15.56 15.32 8.84
N VAL A 56 14.34 14.83 8.84
CA VAL A 56 13.59 14.43 7.62
C VAL A 56 12.32 15.24 7.40
N GLY A 57 12.17 16.36 8.12
CA GLY A 57 11.06 17.30 7.93
C GLY A 57 9.69 16.81 8.44
N ILE A 58 9.64 15.83 9.33
CA ILE A 58 8.39 15.36 9.94
C ILE A 58 8.17 16.00 11.31
N ARG A 59 6.89 16.11 11.67
CA ARG A 59 6.45 16.59 12.99
C ARG A 59 5.66 15.49 13.70
N LEU A 60 6.06 15.13 14.90
CA LEU A 60 5.32 14.18 15.72
C LEU A 60 3.98 14.78 16.14
N LEU A 61 2.93 13.97 16.06
CA LEU A 61 1.61 14.35 16.56
C LEU A 61 1.47 13.91 18.01
N PRO A 62 0.68 14.66 18.83
CA PRO A 62 0.38 14.24 20.18
C PRO A 62 -0.39 12.92 20.15
N GLU A 63 -0.01 11.99 21.04
CA GLU A 63 -0.75 10.75 21.21
C GLU A 63 -2.18 11.04 21.71
N PRO A 64 -3.21 10.39 21.15
CA PRO A 64 -4.56 10.49 21.67
C PRO A 64 -4.59 9.99 23.13
N HIS A 65 -5.03 10.84 24.06
CA HIS A 65 -5.14 10.49 25.47
C HIS A 65 -5.99 9.22 25.66
N GLY A 66 -5.50 8.28 26.48
CA GLY A 66 -6.27 7.13 26.95
C GLY A 66 -6.03 5.79 26.24
N ARG A 67 -5.04 5.67 25.35
CA ARG A 67 -4.71 4.36 24.76
C ARG A 67 -3.52 3.70 25.43
N VAL A 68 -3.73 2.47 25.86
CA VAL A 68 -2.71 1.62 26.52
C VAL A 68 -1.51 1.43 25.59
N ARG A 69 -0.32 1.83 26.02
CA ARG A 69 0.95 1.86 25.26
C ARG A 69 1.46 0.49 24.81
N PHE A 70 0.92 -0.61 25.35
CA PHE A 70 1.47 -1.95 25.14
C PHE A 70 1.26 -2.54 23.74
N ALA A 71 0.40 -1.97 22.89
CA ALA A 71 0.04 -2.53 21.60
C ALA A 71 0.49 -1.72 20.38
N ARG A 72 1.11 -0.54 20.54
CA ARG A 72 1.48 0.33 19.41
C ARG A 72 2.88 0.90 19.58
N ASN A 73 3.80 0.35 18.80
CA ASN A 73 5.14 0.93 18.64
C ASN A 73 5.16 2.11 17.64
N GLU A 74 4.05 2.39 16.96
CA GLU A 74 3.96 3.42 15.93
C GLU A 74 3.63 4.78 16.53
N ILE A 75 4.38 5.80 16.14
CA ILE A 75 4.18 7.20 16.51
C ILE A 75 3.47 7.90 15.35
N PRO A 76 2.32 8.56 15.58
CA PRO A 76 1.68 9.37 14.56
C PRO A 76 2.52 10.61 14.26
N TYR A 77 2.64 10.93 12.97
CA TYR A 77 3.40 12.09 12.50
C TYR A 77 2.75 12.73 11.29
N GLU A 78 3.08 13.98 11.04
CA GLU A 78 2.72 14.73 9.84
C GLU A 78 3.94 15.00 8.98
N GLU A 79 3.73 14.94 7.68
CA GLU A 79 4.71 15.29 6.65
C GLU A 79 4.12 16.41 5.77
N PRO A 80 4.62 17.64 5.83
CA PRO A 80 4.18 18.70 4.94
C PRO A 80 4.56 18.41 3.49
N GLY A 81 3.61 18.56 2.56
CA GLY A 81 3.88 18.50 1.12
C GLY A 81 4.13 17.10 0.53
N THR A 82 3.69 16.07 1.21
CA THR A 82 3.88 14.68 0.76
C THR A 82 2.97 14.28 -0.40
N PRO A 83 3.41 13.30 -1.23
CA PRO A 83 2.52 12.63 -2.17
C PRO A 83 1.33 12.00 -1.46
N ASP A 84 0.22 11.81 -2.18
CA ASP A 84 -0.89 10.97 -1.71
C ASP A 84 -0.41 9.51 -1.61
N TRP A 85 0.18 9.19 -0.46
CA TRP A 85 0.74 7.87 -0.18
C TRP A 85 -0.30 6.77 -0.15
N GLU A 86 -1.54 7.07 0.18
CA GLU A 86 -2.62 6.10 0.20
C GLU A 86 -2.96 5.65 -1.22
N ARG A 87 -3.17 6.61 -2.11
CA ARG A 87 -3.42 6.34 -3.54
C ARG A 87 -2.22 5.68 -4.20
N LEU A 88 -1.02 6.16 -3.90
CA LEU A 88 0.21 5.60 -4.46
C LEU A 88 0.40 4.15 -3.98
N GLY A 89 0.22 3.88 -2.69
CA GLY A 89 0.32 2.55 -2.12
C GLY A 89 -0.71 1.57 -2.68
N ALA A 90 -1.92 2.02 -2.95
CA ALA A 90 -2.93 1.20 -3.63
C ALA A 90 -2.45 0.78 -5.04
N GLY A 91 -1.90 1.70 -5.82
CA GLY A 91 -1.32 1.41 -7.13
C GLY A 91 -0.11 0.46 -7.08
N LEU A 92 0.81 0.66 -6.13
CA LEU A 92 1.96 -0.22 -5.91
C LEU A 92 1.52 -1.66 -5.62
N ARG A 93 0.56 -1.83 -4.71
CA ARG A 93 0.03 -3.16 -4.33
C ARG A 93 -0.71 -3.82 -5.49
N LEU A 94 -1.53 -3.06 -6.22
CA LEU A 94 -2.25 -3.58 -7.38
C LEU A 94 -1.31 -4.05 -8.48
N ALA A 95 -0.30 -3.25 -8.83
CA ALA A 95 0.71 -3.60 -9.81
C ALA A 95 1.45 -4.88 -9.42
N THR A 96 1.96 -4.93 -8.19
CA THR A 96 2.75 -6.07 -7.69
C THR A 96 1.91 -7.35 -7.61
N TYR A 97 0.65 -7.27 -7.21
CA TYR A 97 -0.27 -8.41 -7.25
C TYR A 97 -0.43 -8.96 -8.68
N ASN A 98 -0.57 -8.09 -9.67
CA ASN A 98 -0.65 -8.52 -11.07
C ASN A 98 0.67 -9.10 -11.58
N TYR A 99 1.82 -8.55 -11.18
CA TYR A 99 3.14 -9.10 -11.52
C TYR A 99 3.32 -10.52 -10.97
N MET A 100 2.86 -10.81 -9.76
CA MET A 100 2.85 -12.17 -9.19
C MET A 100 2.04 -13.15 -10.04
N LEU A 101 1.03 -12.66 -10.76
CA LEU A 101 0.23 -13.45 -11.69
C LEU A 101 0.76 -13.45 -13.14
N GLY A 102 1.94 -12.88 -13.37
CA GLY A 102 2.53 -12.75 -14.70
C GLY A 102 1.83 -11.72 -15.60
N ARG A 103 1.05 -10.78 -15.03
CA ARG A 103 0.25 -9.81 -15.79
C ARG A 103 0.90 -8.43 -15.78
N GLY A 104 0.90 -7.78 -16.95
CA GLY A 104 1.36 -6.39 -17.09
C GLY A 104 2.86 -6.19 -16.88
N LEU A 105 3.66 -7.24 -17.02
CA LEU A 105 5.11 -7.17 -16.92
C LEU A 105 5.75 -6.36 -18.06
N ASP A 106 5.04 -6.21 -19.17
CA ASP A 106 5.38 -5.39 -20.34
C ASP A 106 4.82 -3.97 -20.29
N TRP A 107 4.00 -3.66 -19.24
CA TRP A 107 3.37 -2.34 -19.15
C TRP A 107 4.28 -1.32 -18.48
N PRO A 108 4.22 -0.04 -18.95
CA PRO A 108 4.86 1.03 -18.20
C PRO A 108 4.18 1.20 -16.83
N VAL A 109 4.98 1.36 -15.79
CA VAL A 109 4.47 1.41 -14.39
C VAL A 109 3.43 2.52 -14.17
N ALA A 110 3.54 3.64 -14.90
CA ALA A 110 2.58 4.74 -14.82
C ALA A 110 1.13 4.33 -15.15
N ARG A 111 0.93 3.23 -15.90
CA ARG A 111 -0.38 2.72 -16.26
C ARG A 111 -1.20 2.31 -15.03
N TRP A 112 -0.56 1.78 -14.00
CA TRP A 112 -1.21 1.31 -12.78
C TRP A 112 -1.81 2.44 -11.92
N PHE A 113 -1.45 3.69 -12.21
CA PHE A 113 -1.87 4.87 -11.44
C PHE A 113 -2.89 5.74 -12.18
N ARG A 114 -3.38 5.31 -13.34
CA ARG A 114 -4.46 5.98 -14.07
C ARG A 114 -5.81 5.55 -13.51
N ALA A 115 -6.72 6.48 -13.31
CA ALA A 115 -8.02 6.27 -12.66
C ALA A 115 -8.92 5.21 -13.35
N SER A 116 -8.68 4.92 -14.64
CA SER A 116 -9.46 3.98 -15.46
C SER A 116 -8.91 2.56 -15.52
N SER A 117 -7.80 2.25 -14.85
CA SER A 117 -7.12 0.95 -14.97
C SER A 117 -7.29 0.04 -13.76
N VAL A 118 -8.14 0.40 -12.79
CA VAL A 118 -8.44 -0.46 -11.64
C VAL A 118 -9.56 -1.42 -12.05
N PRO A 119 -9.29 -2.73 -12.25
CA PRO A 119 -10.37 -3.70 -12.27
C PRO A 119 -11.03 -3.67 -10.89
N GLN A 120 -12.28 -3.22 -10.81
CA GLN A 120 -13.05 -3.41 -9.59
C GLN A 120 -13.14 -4.92 -9.29
N PRO A 121 -12.92 -5.34 -8.02
CA PRO A 121 -13.26 -6.70 -7.64
C PRO A 121 -14.73 -6.93 -7.99
N ALA A 122 -15.01 -8.04 -8.67
CA ALA A 122 -16.38 -8.42 -9.01
C ALA A 122 -17.21 -8.37 -7.73
N ALA A 123 -18.29 -7.60 -7.74
CA ALA A 123 -19.24 -7.55 -6.65
C ALA A 123 -19.75 -8.98 -6.44
N ASN A 124 -19.48 -9.56 -5.29
CA ASN A 124 -19.97 -10.87 -4.90
C ASN A 124 -21.50 -10.86 -5.01
N GLY A 125 -21.98 -11.79 -5.83
CA GLY A 125 -23.36 -11.90 -6.22
C GLY A 125 -24.33 -11.87 -5.04
N SER A 126 -25.34 -11.03 -5.22
CA SER A 126 -26.56 -10.97 -4.45
C SER A 126 -27.09 -12.38 -4.13
N THR A 127 -27.15 -12.69 -2.86
CA THR A 127 -27.91 -13.82 -2.31
C THR A 127 -29.38 -13.68 -2.76
N ARG A 128 -29.81 -14.55 -3.64
CA ARG A 128 -31.22 -14.71 -3.96
C ARG A 128 -31.95 -15.18 -2.70
N SER A 129 -32.74 -14.30 -2.10
CA SER A 129 -33.76 -14.69 -1.16
C SER A 129 -34.81 -15.54 -1.90
N ARG A 130 -34.89 -16.79 -1.53
CA ARG A 130 -36.04 -17.65 -1.94
C ARG A 130 -37.26 -17.14 -1.16
N GLY A 131 -38.19 -16.51 -1.86
CA GLY A 131 -39.52 -16.30 -1.39
C GLY A 131 -40.22 -17.65 -1.16
N THR A 132 -40.60 -17.91 0.07
CA THR A 132 -41.55 -18.96 0.41
C THR A 132 -42.93 -18.45 0.06
N ASP A 133 -43.46 -18.94 -1.05
CA ASP A 133 -44.85 -18.76 -1.37
C ASP A 133 -45.70 -19.71 -0.50
N GLY A 134 -46.49 -19.14 0.37
CA GLY A 134 -47.46 -19.83 1.21
C GLY A 134 -48.77 -19.95 0.51
N GLY A 135 -49.04 -21.10 -0.10
CA GLY A 135 -50.40 -21.47 -0.56
C GLY A 135 -51.19 -22.08 0.59
N LYS A 136 -52.36 -21.48 0.83
CA LYS A 136 -53.51 -22.06 1.52
C LYS A 136 -54.42 -22.68 0.46
N PRO A 137 -55.29 -23.62 0.79
CA PRO A 137 -56.40 -23.42 1.72
C PRO A 137 -56.39 -24.35 2.92
#